data_f4290b445b7505ce5edc3022f3274445
#
_entry.id   f4290b445b7505ce5edc3022f3274445
#
_cell.length_a   1.000
_cell.length_b   1.000
_cell.length_c   1.000
_cell.angle_alpha   90.00
_cell.angle_beta   90.00
_cell.angle_gamma   90.00
#
_symmetry.space_group_name_H-M   'P 1'
#
loop_
_entity.id
_entity.type
_entity.pdbx_description
1 polymer ?
#
loop_
_entity_poly.entity_id
_entity_poly.type
_entity_poly.pdbx_seq_one_letter_code
_entity_poly.pdbx_strand_id
1 'polypeptide(L)'
;MMSAMTEEQPELYINDADNAADIEMNLTGMKCPLPVLKARRQIKQMAPSAVLKITADDPAAPLDFEHFCDTGGHNLLSSTEQAGIFTFVIAKSAG
;
A
#
# COMPACT_ATOMS: atom_id res chain seq x y z
N MET A 1 -9.17 -5.52 -32.89
CA MET A 1 -8.63 -5.50 -32.39
C MET A 1 -8.32 -5.36 -31.73
N MET A 2 -8.54 -5.53 -31.82
CA MET A 2 -7.95 -5.51 -31.08
C MET A 2 -7.54 -5.35 -30.32
N SER A 3 -7.75 -5.49 -30.50
CA SER A 3 -7.04 -5.44 -29.67
C SER A 3 -6.71 -5.30 -28.84
N ALA A 4 -6.99 -5.39 -29.12
CA ALA A 4 -6.39 -5.34 -28.30
C ALA A 4 -6.27 -5.30 -27.42
N MET A 5 -6.60 -5.65 -27.63
CA MET A 5 -6.21 -5.68 -26.80
C MET A 5 -5.86 -5.77 -26.02
N THR A 6 -6.01 -6.04 -26.28
CA THR A 6 -5.38 -6.17 -25.52
C THR A 6 -4.93 -6.19 -24.76
N GLU A 7 -5.12 -6.41 -25.06
CA GLU A 7 -4.42 -6.42 -24.40
C GLU A 7 -4.18 -6.34 -23.51
N GLU A 8 -4.43 -6.68 -23.56
CA GLU A 8 -3.88 -6.65 -22.76
C GLU A 8 -3.72 -6.76 -21.85
N GLN A 9 -3.96 -7.24 -21.78
CA GLN A 9 -3.51 -7.42 -20.92
C GLN A 9 -3.08 -7.81 -20.29
N PRO A 10 -3.03 -8.15 -20.44
CA PRO A 10 -2.51 -8.60 -19.65
C PRO A 10 -1.98 -8.64 -18.79
N GLU A 11 -1.78 -8.57 -18.74
CA GLU A 11 -1.29 -8.47 -17.96
C GLU A 11 -1.53 -8.07 -17.06
N LEU A 12 -1.92 -8.09 -17.14
CA LEU A 12 -2.25 -7.63 -16.31
C LEU A 12 -2.66 -8.02 -15.20
N TYR A 13 -2.71 -8.61 -14.78
CA TYR A 13 -3.05 -8.96 -13.82
C TYR A 13 -2.39 -9.21 -12.83
N ILE A 14 -1.67 -9.56 -12.81
CA ILE A 14 -1.07 -9.58 -11.99
C ILE A 14 -1.05 -9.04 -10.74
N ASN A 15 -0.68 -8.54 -9.96
CA ASN A 15 -0.78 -7.85 -8.78
C ASN A 15 -2.00 -7.01 -8.72
N ASP A 16 -3.15 -7.65 -8.63
CA ASP A 16 -4.41 -6.96 -8.63
C ASP A 16 -4.52 -5.99 -7.47
N ALA A 17 -3.98 -6.34 -6.30
CA ALA A 17 -4.04 -5.46 -5.16
C ALA A 17 -3.27 -4.16 -5.40
N ASP A 18 -2.09 -4.25 -6.00
CA ASP A 18 -1.31 -3.08 -6.34
C ASP A 18 -2.01 -2.22 -7.37
N ASN A 19 -2.58 -2.86 -8.39
CA ASN A 19 -3.25 -2.13 -9.46
C ASN A 19 -4.55 -1.52 -9.00
N ALA A 20 -5.13 -2.05 -7.93
CA ALA A 20 -6.40 -1.57 -7.42
C ALA A 20 -6.25 -0.51 -6.34
N ALA A 21 -5.04 -0.04 -6.06
CA ALA A 21 -4.85 0.96 -5.03
C ALA A 21 -5.49 2.28 -5.43
N ASP A 22 -6.25 2.86 -4.51
CA ASP A 22 -6.92 4.13 -4.76
C ASP A 22 -5.97 5.30 -4.60
N ILE A 23 -4.98 5.17 -3.71
CA ILE A 23 -4.02 6.21 -3.42
C ILE A 23 -2.65 5.58 -3.27
N GLU A 24 -1.63 6.27 -3.75
CA GLU A 24 -0.25 5.81 -3.58
C GLU A 24 0.56 6.89 -2.89
N MET A 25 1.42 6.48 -1.97
CA MET A 25 2.30 7.38 -1.27
C MET A 25 3.74 6.89 -1.37
N ASN A 26 4.64 7.77 -1.72
CA ASN A 26 6.07 7.47 -1.73
C ASN A 26 6.69 8.10 -0.50
N LEU A 27 7.02 7.28 0.48
CA LEU A 27 7.57 7.71 1.74
C LEU A 27 9.03 7.32 1.90
N THR A 28 9.71 7.05 0.78
CA THR A 28 11.15 6.76 0.83
C THR A 28 11.90 7.98 1.33
N GLY A 29 13.00 7.74 2.01
CA GLY A 29 13.78 8.81 2.61
C GLY A 29 13.31 9.23 3.99
N MET A 30 12.14 8.78 4.42
CA MET A 30 11.61 9.13 5.73
C MET A 30 11.96 8.04 6.74
N LYS A 31 12.25 8.47 7.96
CA LYS A 31 12.63 7.57 9.04
C LYS A 31 11.47 7.36 9.99
N CYS A 32 11.45 6.19 10.62
CA CYS A 32 10.49 5.89 11.67
C CYS A 32 10.47 7.02 12.69
N PRO A 33 9.31 7.50 13.12
CA PRO A 33 7.95 6.98 12.84
C PRO A 33 7.21 7.73 11.73
N LEU A 34 7.90 8.55 10.93
CA LEU A 34 7.24 9.40 9.95
C LEU A 34 6.39 8.65 8.92
N PRO A 35 6.88 7.51 8.36
CA PRO A 35 6.04 6.82 7.37
C PRO A 35 4.68 6.43 7.92
N VAL A 36 4.63 5.87 9.14
CA VAL A 36 3.38 5.46 9.74
C VAL A 36 2.49 6.67 10.05
N LEU A 37 3.09 7.76 10.52
CA LEU A 37 2.31 8.95 10.84
C LEU A 37 1.65 9.54 9.60
N LYS A 38 2.38 9.57 8.49
CA LYS A 38 1.82 10.08 7.25
C LYS A 38 0.74 9.17 6.70
N ALA A 39 0.96 7.85 6.78
CA ALA A 39 -0.04 6.89 6.33
C ALA A 39 -1.30 6.99 7.16
N ARG A 40 -1.16 7.15 8.48
CA ARG A 40 -2.31 7.28 9.36
C ARG A 40 -3.15 8.49 8.97
N ARG A 41 -2.49 9.62 8.73
CA ARG A 41 -3.21 10.82 8.33
C ARG A 41 -3.96 10.61 7.01
N GLN A 42 -3.30 9.96 6.05
CA GLN A 42 -3.93 9.70 4.76
C GLN A 42 -5.13 8.77 4.89
N ILE A 43 -4.98 7.71 5.67
CA ILE A 43 -6.04 6.73 5.82
C ILE A 43 -7.28 7.34 6.46
N LYS A 44 -7.10 8.28 7.38
CA LYS A 44 -8.25 8.94 8.01
C LYS A 44 -9.12 9.68 7.01
N GLN A 45 -8.55 10.07 5.88
CA GLN A 45 -9.28 10.82 4.86
C GLN A 45 -9.86 9.92 3.77
N MET A 46 -9.61 8.61 3.86
CA MET A 46 -10.05 7.69 2.82
C MET A 46 -11.40 7.08 3.19
N ALA A 47 -12.12 6.66 2.16
CA ALA A 47 -13.39 5.97 2.36
C ALA A 47 -13.13 4.57 2.96
N PRO A 48 -14.11 4.01 3.67
CA PRO A 48 -13.96 2.64 4.16
C PRO A 48 -13.64 1.69 3.01
N SER A 49 -12.78 0.74 3.27
CA SER A 49 -12.34 -0.28 2.29
C SER A 49 -11.48 0.26 1.16
N ALA A 50 -11.19 1.56 1.13
CA ALA A 50 -10.27 2.11 0.14
C ALA A 50 -8.88 1.54 0.36
N VAL A 51 -8.10 1.47 -0.70
CA VAL A 51 -6.80 0.82 -0.69
C VAL A 51 -5.68 1.84 -0.86
N LEU A 52 -4.68 1.75 0.01
CA LEU A 52 -3.53 2.65 0.03
C LEU A 52 -2.27 1.83 -0.24
N LYS A 53 -1.48 2.27 -1.22
CA LYS A 53 -0.19 1.66 -1.52
C LYS A 53 0.91 2.58 -1.04
N ILE A 54 1.84 2.05 -0.26
CA ILE A 54 2.92 2.84 0.35
C ILE A 54 4.26 2.24 -0.03
N THR A 55 5.20 3.11 -0.38
CA THR A 55 6.58 2.71 -0.61
C THR A 55 7.44 3.39 0.46
N ALA A 56 8.33 2.64 1.09
CA ALA A 56 9.20 3.17 2.15
C ALA A 56 10.52 2.43 2.13
N ASP A 57 11.54 3.01 2.73
CA ASP A 57 12.86 2.37 2.76
C ASP A 57 13.48 2.31 4.15
N ASP A 58 12.74 2.69 5.19
CA ASP A 58 13.24 2.55 6.55
C ASP A 58 13.13 1.09 6.98
N PRO A 59 14.21 0.50 7.50
CA PRO A 59 14.18 -0.92 7.93
C PRO A 59 13.12 -1.23 8.97
N ALA A 60 12.66 -0.25 9.74
CA ALA A 60 11.62 -0.47 10.73
C ALA A 60 10.22 -0.46 10.13
N ALA A 61 10.07 -0.05 8.87
CA ALA A 61 8.76 0.12 8.27
C ALA A 61 7.90 -1.14 8.29
N PRO A 62 8.42 -2.33 7.96
CA PRO A 62 7.56 -3.52 7.94
C PRO A 62 6.88 -3.77 9.27
N LEU A 63 7.62 -3.71 10.36
CA LEU A 63 7.06 -3.96 11.68
C LEU A 63 6.11 -2.84 12.08
N ASP A 64 6.47 -1.60 11.77
CA ASP A 64 5.65 -0.45 12.12
C ASP A 64 4.31 -0.50 11.40
N PHE A 65 4.29 -0.85 10.11
CA PHE A 65 3.04 -0.92 9.38
C PHE A 65 2.20 -2.12 9.77
N GLU A 66 2.84 -3.23 10.11
CA GLU A 66 2.12 -4.38 10.61
C GLU A 66 1.39 -4.02 11.90
N HIS A 67 2.10 -3.35 12.80
CA HIS A 67 1.53 -2.93 14.07
C HIS A 67 0.40 -1.90 13.85
N PHE A 68 0.63 -0.96 12.94
CA PHE A 68 -0.37 0.05 12.65
C PHE A 68 -1.67 -0.56 12.13
N CYS A 69 -1.56 -1.52 11.21
CA CYS A 69 -2.75 -2.16 10.67
C CYS A 69 -3.46 -2.98 11.74
N ASP A 70 -2.68 -3.64 12.59
CA ASP A 70 -3.23 -4.46 13.65
C ASP A 70 -4.03 -3.64 14.64
N THR A 71 -3.44 -2.54 15.12
CA THR A 71 -4.10 -1.71 16.12
C THR A 71 -5.24 -0.89 15.54
N GLY A 72 -5.17 -0.53 14.27
CA GLY A 72 -6.21 0.26 13.62
C GLY A 72 -7.32 -0.56 12.99
N GLY A 73 -7.17 -1.89 12.97
CA GLY A 73 -8.17 -2.73 12.36
C GLY A 73 -8.15 -2.70 10.84
N HIS A 74 -7.05 -2.24 10.25
CA HIS A 74 -6.92 -2.22 8.80
C HIS A 74 -6.35 -3.54 8.30
N ASN A 75 -6.53 -3.81 7.01
CA ASN A 75 -6.03 -5.06 6.43
C ASN A 75 -4.75 -4.79 5.65
N LEU A 76 -3.67 -5.42 6.07
CA LEU A 76 -2.41 -5.38 5.33
C LEU A 76 -2.48 -6.44 4.24
N LEU A 77 -2.81 -6.02 3.03
CA LEU A 77 -3.04 -6.93 1.92
C LEU A 77 -1.76 -7.52 1.39
N SER A 78 -0.69 -6.75 1.36
CA SER A 78 0.60 -7.26 0.97
C SER A 78 1.71 -6.43 1.59
N SER A 79 2.85 -7.07 1.76
CA SER A 79 4.04 -6.44 2.32
C SER A 79 5.22 -7.11 1.65
N THR A 80 5.89 -6.38 0.77
CA THR A 80 7.00 -6.93 -0.01
C THR A 80 8.22 -6.05 0.11
N GLU A 81 9.36 -6.61 -0.25
CA GLU A 81 10.61 -5.86 -0.25
C GLU A 81 11.42 -6.23 -1.48
N GLN A 82 12.04 -5.22 -2.06
CA GLN A 82 12.95 -5.44 -3.17
C GLN A 82 14.08 -4.42 -3.07
N ALA A 83 15.30 -4.90 -2.89
CA ALA A 83 16.50 -4.06 -2.83
C ALA A 83 16.38 -2.94 -1.79
N GLY A 84 15.84 -3.26 -0.62
CA GLY A 84 15.72 -2.30 0.47
C GLY A 84 14.52 -1.39 0.38
N ILE A 85 13.71 -1.53 -0.66
CA ILE A 85 12.49 -0.75 -0.80
C ILE A 85 11.31 -1.62 -0.44
N PHE A 86 10.52 -1.17 0.52
CA PHE A 86 9.35 -1.91 0.99
C PHE A 86 8.09 -1.34 0.35
N THR A 87 7.17 -2.22 -0.03
CA THR A 87 5.88 -1.82 -0.57
C THR A 87 4.78 -2.47 0.28
N PHE A 88 3.88 -1.64 0.77
CA PHE A 88 2.75 -2.10 1.58
C PHE A 88 1.45 -1.72 0.89
N VAL A 89 0.52 -2.65 0.83
CA VAL A 89 -0.81 -2.39 0.30
C VAL A 89 -1.79 -2.62 1.44
N ILE A 90 -2.52 -1.58 1.82
CA ILE A 90 -3.37 -1.59 3.01
C ILE A 90 -4.78 -1.20 2.62
N ALA A 91 -5.76 -2.00 3.04
CA ALA A 91 -7.16 -1.66 2.89
C ALA A 91 -7.67 -1.06 4.20
N LYS A 92 -8.27 0.12 4.13
CA LYS A 92 -8.80 0.76 5.31
C LYS A 92 -9.92 -0.08 5.90
N SER A 93 -10.00 -0.10 7.22
CA SER A 93 -11.06 -0.84 7.88
C SER A 93 -12.42 -0.38 7.38
N ALA A 94 -13.36 -1.31 7.33
CA ALA A 94 -14.69 -1.01 6.80
C ALA A 94 -15.60 -0.35 7.82
N GLY A 95 -15.18 -0.36 9.07
CA GLY A 95 -16.04 0.17 10.14
C GLY A 95 -15.64 1.50 10.70
#